data_81532062e1377ff52c33ba40d2c9ea4b
#
_entry.id   81532062e1377ff52c33ba40d2c9ea4b
#
_cell.length_a   1.000
_cell.length_b   1.000
_cell.length_c   1.000
_cell.angle_alpha   90.00
_cell.angle_beta   90.00
_cell.angle_gamma   90.00
#
_symmetry.space_group_name_H-M   'P 1'
#
loop_
_entity.id
_entity.type
_entity.pdbx_description
1 polymer ?
#
loop_
_entity_poly.entity_id
_entity_poly.type
_entity_poly.pdbx_seq_one_letter_code
_entity_poly.pdbx_strand_id
1 'polypeptide(L)'
;LHKEYRRQRQMCIRDRPYGDRSKEEIISLTRDSVNFLLSKDVKIIIFGCNTATAVAMSTIQKEVPLQIIGVVQSGALAAARATETKNVAVIGTKATVNSHSYLKEIQYRDPEIQVSEFAQPKLAPLAEEDPAEEIKQAVVSESLAPLRNIDYDTLVLGCTHYPLLRDEIVAVVGQDKKIVDPADQVAQYTYNVLRRDGLFAADDSDTTHEYYTTGEAKKFTEITRQWMNDETIVGHHVNAED
;
A
#
# COMPACT_ATOMS: atom_id res chain seq x y z
N LEU A 1 1.61 -25.85 22.12
CA LEU A 1 1.78 -24.39 22.35
C LEU A 1 0.79 -23.69 21.40
N HIS A 2 -0.39 -23.35 21.95
CA HIS A 2 -1.40 -22.59 21.23
C HIS A 2 -0.91 -21.15 21.08
N LYS A 3 -0.46 -20.76 19.88
CA LYS A 3 -0.15 -19.36 19.59
C LYS A 3 -1.47 -18.67 19.25
N GLU A 4 -1.94 -17.77 20.10
CA GLU A 4 -3.04 -16.86 19.82
C GLU A 4 -2.81 -16.18 18.46
N TYR A 5 -3.85 -16.07 17.65
CA TYR A 5 -3.76 -15.47 16.32
C TYR A 5 -3.77 -13.95 16.46
N ARG A 6 -2.60 -13.33 16.43
CA ARG A 6 -2.45 -11.88 16.52
C ARG A 6 -2.16 -11.30 15.15
N ARG A 7 -3.00 -10.39 14.69
CA ARG A 7 -2.69 -9.51 13.55
C ARG A 7 -2.09 -8.22 14.08
N GLN A 8 -0.89 -7.91 13.66
CA GLN A 8 -0.19 -6.71 14.09
C GLN A 8 -0.09 -5.76 12.91
N ARG A 9 -0.47 -4.51 13.13
CA ARG A 9 -0.37 -3.45 12.14
C ARG A 9 0.53 -2.36 12.69
N GLN A 10 1.64 -2.13 12.01
CA GLN A 10 2.51 -1.01 12.30
C GLN A 10 2.30 0.07 11.23
N MET A 11 2.09 1.29 11.66
CA MET A 11 1.98 2.44 10.79
C MET A 11 2.86 3.57 11.32
N CYS A 12 3.89 3.93 10.54
CA CYS A 12 4.84 4.97 10.91
C CYS A 12 4.30 6.36 10.51
N ILE A 13 3.53 7.04 11.39
CA ILE A 13 3.03 8.39 11.10
C ILE A 13 4.15 9.43 11.20
N ARG A 14 5.10 9.28 12.15
CA ARG A 14 6.21 10.22 12.34
C ARG A 14 7.12 10.31 11.13
N ASP A 15 7.23 9.22 10.37
CA ASP A 15 8.19 9.07 9.28
C ASP A 15 7.57 9.31 7.90
N ARG A 16 6.36 9.82 7.83
CA ARG A 16 5.68 10.19 6.57
C ARG A 16 5.98 11.65 6.19
N PRO A 17 5.91 11.95 4.91
CA PRO A 17 5.67 11.04 3.78
C PRO A 17 6.94 10.29 3.35
N TYR A 18 6.81 8.99 3.06
CA TYR A 18 7.90 8.18 2.47
C TYR A 18 8.27 8.63 1.05
N GLY A 19 7.33 9.25 0.34
CA GLY A 19 7.44 9.53 -1.09
C GLY A 19 8.54 10.49 -1.51
N ASP A 20 9.01 11.34 -0.59
CA ASP A 20 10.05 12.36 -0.83
C ASP A 20 11.41 12.00 -0.18
N ARG A 21 11.52 10.86 0.49
CA ARG A 21 12.75 10.40 1.16
C ARG A 21 13.71 9.73 0.20
N SER A 22 15.00 9.69 0.58
CA SER A 22 16.00 8.91 -0.13
C SER A 22 15.72 7.41 -0.05
N LYS A 23 16.28 6.66 -0.98
CA LYS A 23 16.17 5.19 -1.00
C LYS A 23 16.70 4.58 0.29
N GLU A 24 17.84 5.07 0.76
CA GLU A 24 18.53 4.61 1.96
C GLU A 24 17.69 4.83 3.21
N GLU A 25 17.07 6.00 3.35
CA GLU A 25 16.14 6.29 4.45
C GLU A 25 14.91 5.39 4.43
N ILE A 26 14.29 5.18 3.25
CA ILE A 26 13.13 4.29 3.12
C ILE A 26 13.50 2.86 3.53
N ILE A 27 14.67 2.36 3.11
CA ILE A 27 15.14 1.02 3.49
C ILE A 27 15.38 0.94 5.00
N SER A 28 16.03 1.94 5.61
CA SER A 28 16.28 1.96 7.06
C SER A 28 14.98 1.93 7.86
N LEU A 29 14.08 2.86 7.59
CA LEU A 29 12.77 2.93 8.28
C LEU A 29 11.94 1.65 8.11
N THR A 30 12.00 1.05 6.92
CA THR A 30 11.29 -0.21 6.66
C THR A 30 11.94 -1.36 7.44
N ARG A 31 13.27 -1.39 7.55
CA ARG A 31 14.01 -2.39 8.33
C ARG A 31 13.65 -2.32 9.81
N ASP A 32 13.59 -1.11 10.39
CA ASP A 32 13.22 -0.91 11.78
C ASP A 32 11.80 -1.42 12.05
N SER A 33 10.86 -1.11 11.15
CA SER A 33 9.49 -1.63 11.22
C SER A 33 9.42 -3.16 11.13
N VAL A 34 10.23 -3.76 10.28
CA VAL A 34 10.30 -5.23 10.13
C VAL A 34 10.92 -5.87 11.37
N ASN A 35 11.99 -5.31 11.92
CA ASN A 35 12.63 -5.80 13.15
C ASN A 35 11.65 -5.80 14.31
N PHE A 36 10.88 -4.71 14.47
CA PHE A 36 9.81 -4.65 15.45
C PHE A 36 8.78 -5.77 15.25
N LEU A 37 8.31 -6.01 14.01
CA LEU A 37 7.37 -7.10 13.76
C LEU A 37 7.97 -8.48 14.03
N LEU A 38 9.25 -8.69 13.75
CA LEU A 38 9.94 -9.93 14.06
C LEU A 38 10.00 -10.19 15.57
N SER A 39 10.13 -9.15 16.42
CA SER A 39 10.06 -9.28 17.87
C SER A 39 8.71 -9.78 18.39
N LYS A 40 7.65 -9.70 17.56
CA LYS A 40 6.28 -10.12 17.88
C LYS A 40 5.95 -11.55 17.45
N ASP A 41 6.92 -12.35 17.03
CA ASP A 41 6.75 -13.74 16.60
C ASP A 41 5.69 -13.91 15.47
N VAL A 42 5.73 -13.02 14.48
CA VAL A 42 4.83 -13.06 13.33
C VAL A 42 5.19 -14.21 12.38
N LYS A 43 4.21 -14.74 11.66
CA LYS A 43 4.38 -15.85 10.69
C LYS A 43 4.70 -15.36 9.28
N ILE A 44 4.24 -14.16 8.93
CA ILE A 44 4.34 -13.55 7.61
C ILE A 44 4.31 -12.03 7.77
N ILE A 45 4.97 -11.32 6.88
CA ILE A 45 4.98 -9.86 6.86
C ILE A 45 4.33 -9.38 5.57
N ILE A 46 3.45 -8.39 5.66
CA ILE A 46 2.82 -7.75 4.50
C ILE A 46 3.26 -6.30 4.45
N PHE A 47 3.87 -5.91 3.34
CA PHE A 47 4.13 -4.52 3.04
C PHE A 47 2.89 -3.92 2.38
N GLY A 48 2.01 -3.33 3.21
CA GLY A 48 0.83 -2.61 2.75
C GLY A 48 1.13 -1.26 2.10
N CYS A 49 2.38 -0.78 2.15
CA CYS A 49 2.84 0.48 1.56
C CYS A 49 3.49 0.24 0.20
N ASN A 50 3.01 0.93 -0.84
CA ASN A 50 3.59 0.84 -2.19
C ASN A 50 5.04 1.32 -2.23
N THR A 51 5.36 2.43 -1.56
CA THR A 51 6.72 2.98 -1.50
C THR A 51 7.69 2.00 -0.82
N ALA A 52 7.33 1.46 0.33
CA ALA A 52 8.16 0.48 1.03
C ALA A 52 8.35 -0.80 0.19
N THR A 53 7.28 -1.30 -0.45
CA THR A 53 7.37 -2.45 -1.36
C THR A 53 8.31 -2.16 -2.52
N ALA A 54 8.12 -1.02 -3.20
CA ALA A 54 8.85 -0.67 -4.41
C ALA A 54 10.36 -0.45 -4.16
N VAL A 55 10.71 0.12 -3.00
CA VAL A 55 12.07 0.58 -2.71
C VAL A 55 12.83 -0.37 -1.80
N ALA A 56 12.19 -0.91 -0.76
CA ALA A 56 12.88 -1.63 0.32
C ALA A 56 12.71 -3.15 0.27
N MET A 57 11.59 -3.68 -0.25
CA MET A 57 11.24 -5.09 -0.13
C MET A 57 12.33 -6.05 -0.61
N SER A 58 12.93 -5.80 -1.78
CA SER A 58 13.96 -6.67 -2.36
C SER A 58 15.23 -6.76 -1.52
N THR A 59 15.53 -5.71 -0.75
CA THR A 59 16.66 -5.68 0.19
C THR A 59 16.28 -6.41 1.46
N ILE A 60 15.17 -6.03 2.08
CA ILE A 60 14.73 -6.58 3.37
C ILE A 60 14.42 -8.09 3.30
N GLN A 61 13.84 -8.56 2.18
CA GLN A 61 13.54 -10.00 2.02
C GLN A 61 14.79 -10.89 2.13
N LYS A 62 15.98 -10.37 1.80
CA LYS A 62 17.24 -11.12 1.93
C LYS A 62 17.78 -11.15 3.36
N GLU A 63 17.31 -10.26 4.21
CA GLU A 63 17.76 -10.07 5.59
C GLU A 63 16.90 -10.85 6.59
N VAL A 64 15.69 -11.28 6.20
CA VAL A 64 14.72 -11.89 7.11
C VAL A 64 14.34 -13.31 6.69
N PRO A 65 14.10 -14.23 7.66
CA PRO A 65 13.76 -15.63 7.35
C PRO A 65 12.29 -15.83 6.98
N LEU A 66 11.45 -14.81 7.12
CA LEU A 66 10.01 -14.89 6.85
C LEU A 66 9.70 -14.41 5.43
N GLN A 67 8.63 -14.96 4.86
CA GLN A 67 8.09 -14.47 3.60
C GLN A 67 7.51 -13.06 3.78
N ILE A 68 7.90 -12.14 2.89
CA ILE A 68 7.32 -10.81 2.77
C ILE A 68 6.41 -10.80 1.54
N ILE A 69 5.19 -10.29 1.70
CA ILE A 69 4.25 -10.06 0.61
C ILE A 69 4.14 -8.55 0.39
N GLY A 70 4.29 -8.11 -0.86
CA GLY A 70 4.21 -6.69 -1.21
C GLY A 70 3.00 -6.37 -2.10
N VAL A 71 2.47 -5.16 -1.94
CA VAL A 71 1.31 -4.69 -2.72
C VAL A 71 1.63 -4.44 -4.19
N VAL A 72 2.87 -4.11 -4.55
CA VAL A 72 3.24 -3.79 -5.95
C VAL A 72 3.09 -5.01 -6.86
N GLN A 73 3.59 -6.17 -6.45
CA GLN A 73 3.50 -7.40 -7.23
C GLN A 73 2.04 -7.83 -7.45
N SER A 74 1.23 -7.66 -6.42
CA SER A 74 -0.21 -7.98 -6.46
C SER A 74 -0.97 -7.00 -7.37
N GLY A 75 -0.71 -5.71 -7.24
CA GLY A 75 -1.30 -4.68 -8.09
C GLY A 75 -0.88 -4.81 -9.55
N ALA A 76 0.38 -5.13 -9.82
CA ALA A 76 0.88 -5.37 -11.17
C ALA A 76 0.21 -6.59 -11.83
N LEU A 77 -0.01 -7.67 -11.06
CA LEU A 77 -0.76 -8.84 -11.55
C LEU A 77 -2.21 -8.48 -11.88
N ALA A 78 -2.87 -7.71 -11.01
CA ALA A 78 -4.23 -7.24 -11.26
C ALA A 78 -4.31 -6.37 -12.52
N ALA A 79 -3.39 -5.43 -12.69
CA ALA A 79 -3.33 -4.55 -13.86
C ALA A 79 -3.11 -5.31 -15.16
N ALA A 80 -2.16 -6.26 -15.18
CA ALA A 80 -1.90 -7.09 -16.36
C ALA A 80 -3.10 -7.96 -16.77
N ARG A 81 -3.92 -8.37 -15.80
CA ARG A 81 -5.16 -9.13 -16.07
C ARG A 81 -6.33 -8.23 -16.47
N ALA A 82 -6.36 -7.00 -16.00
CA ALA A 82 -7.46 -6.09 -16.22
C ALA A 82 -7.40 -5.42 -17.60
N THR A 83 -6.21 -5.06 -18.08
CA THR A 83 -6.08 -4.33 -19.35
C THR A 83 -6.48 -5.17 -20.56
N GLU A 84 -7.25 -4.57 -21.46
CA GLU A 84 -7.63 -5.13 -22.75
C GLU A 84 -6.84 -4.50 -23.90
N THR A 85 -6.50 -3.20 -23.74
CA THR A 85 -5.78 -2.44 -24.77
C THR A 85 -4.26 -2.53 -24.64
N LYS A 86 -3.74 -3.22 -23.62
CA LYS A 86 -2.32 -3.26 -23.27
C LYS A 86 -1.72 -1.90 -22.88
N ASN A 87 -2.56 -0.95 -22.46
CA ASN A 87 -2.14 0.37 -22.02
C ASN A 87 -2.56 0.58 -20.56
N VAL A 88 -1.60 0.68 -19.67
CA VAL A 88 -1.80 0.84 -18.23
C VAL A 88 -1.20 2.15 -17.76
N ALA A 89 -1.97 2.95 -17.03
CA ALA A 89 -1.46 4.09 -16.28
C ALA A 89 -1.27 3.69 -14.81
N VAL A 90 -0.22 4.21 -14.19
CA VAL A 90 0.06 4.03 -12.76
C VAL A 90 0.23 5.40 -12.12
N ILE A 91 -0.54 5.69 -11.09
CA ILE A 91 -0.32 6.85 -10.23
C ILE A 91 0.29 6.40 -8.91
N GLY A 92 1.28 7.14 -8.41
CA GLY A 92 1.99 6.75 -7.18
C GLY A 92 2.74 7.92 -6.54
N THR A 93 3.44 7.65 -5.44
CA THR A 93 4.38 8.61 -4.87
C THR A 93 5.61 8.77 -5.79
N LYS A 94 6.38 9.85 -5.62
CA LYS A 94 7.63 10.05 -6.37
C LYS A 94 8.58 8.85 -6.25
N ALA A 95 8.78 8.32 -5.04
CA ALA A 95 9.67 7.19 -4.81
C ALA A 95 9.16 5.91 -5.48
N THR A 96 7.84 5.64 -5.47
CA THR A 96 7.23 4.50 -6.17
C THR A 96 7.46 4.61 -7.67
N VAL A 97 7.15 5.75 -8.27
CA VAL A 97 7.32 6.00 -9.71
C VAL A 97 8.79 5.92 -10.12
N ASN A 98 9.68 6.61 -9.41
CA ASN A 98 11.12 6.62 -9.70
C ASN A 98 11.78 5.24 -9.59
N SER A 99 11.21 4.31 -8.83
CA SER A 99 11.70 2.93 -8.73
C SER A 99 11.41 2.10 -9.99
N HIS A 100 10.40 2.50 -10.78
CA HIS A 100 9.85 1.76 -11.92
C HIS A 100 9.41 0.33 -11.54
N SER A 101 9.01 0.11 -10.30
CA SER A 101 8.67 -1.23 -9.83
C SER A 101 7.38 -1.74 -10.47
N TYR A 102 6.36 -0.89 -10.66
CA TYR A 102 5.16 -1.28 -11.39
C TYR A 102 5.44 -1.58 -12.86
N LEU A 103 6.19 -0.73 -13.55
CA LEU A 103 6.61 -0.95 -14.94
C LEU A 103 7.29 -2.34 -15.08
N LYS A 104 8.30 -2.60 -14.26
CA LYS A 104 9.05 -3.87 -14.29
C LYS A 104 8.16 -5.09 -13.99
N GLU A 105 7.32 -4.99 -12.97
CA GLU A 105 6.45 -6.08 -12.56
C GLU A 105 5.31 -6.36 -13.55
N ILE A 106 4.74 -5.35 -14.18
CA ILE A 106 3.73 -5.50 -15.23
C ILE A 106 4.37 -6.12 -16.48
N GLN A 107 5.49 -5.57 -16.96
CA GLN A 107 6.17 -6.06 -18.16
C GLN A 107 6.83 -7.43 -17.96
N TYR A 108 7.18 -7.80 -16.74
CA TYR A 108 7.60 -9.18 -16.44
C TYR A 108 6.48 -10.21 -16.70
N ARG A 109 5.23 -9.82 -16.52
CA ARG A 109 4.04 -10.67 -16.75
C ARG A 109 3.59 -10.66 -18.20
N ASP A 110 3.64 -9.51 -18.82
CA ASP A 110 3.31 -9.31 -20.23
C ASP A 110 4.16 -8.16 -20.80
N PRO A 111 5.22 -8.48 -21.57
CA PRO A 111 6.13 -7.46 -22.13
C PRO A 111 5.49 -6.52 -23.15
N GLU A 112 4.31 -6.87 -23.69
CA GLU A 112 3.60 -6.03 -24.67
C GLU A 112 2.84 -4.88 -23.99
N ILE A 113 2.63 -4.93 -22.67
CA ILE A 113 1.91 -3.88 -21.96
C ILE A 113 2.75 -2.61 -21.88
N GLN A 114 2.18 -1.52 -22.39
CA GLN A 114 2.74 -0.18 -22.26
C GLN A 114 2.32 0.39 -20.90
N VAL A 115 3.29 0.84 -20.12
CA VAL A 115 3.05 1.38 -18.78
C VAL A 115 3.50 2.83 -18.72
N SER A 116 2.59 3.73 -18.35
CA SER A 116 2.85 5.13 -18.10
C SER A 116 2.74 5.43 -16.61
N GLU A 117 3.80 5.92 -15.98
CA GLU A 117 3.87 6.17 -14.55
C GLU A 117 3.86 7.67 -14.24
N PHE A 118 3.02 8.10 -13.28
CA PHE A 118 2.83 9.49 -12.90
C PHE A 118 2.94 9.68 -11.38
N ALA A 119 3.88 10.51 -10.96
CA ALA A 119 4.02 10.87 -9.55
C ALA A 119 2.94 11.87 -9.14
N GLN A 120 2.22 11.55 -8.06
CA GLN A 120 1.11 12.35 -7.52
C GLN A 120 1.35 12.72 -6.04
N PRO A 121 2.31 13.60 -5.74
CA PRO A 121 2.72 13.87 -4.37
C PRO A 121 1.64 14.57 -3.53
N LYS A 122 0.67 15.25 -4.16
CA LYS A 122 -0.40 15.98 -3.48
C LYS A 122 -1.52 15.07 -2.95
N LEU A 123 -1.72 13.88 -3.54
CA LEU A 123 -2.92 13.06 -3.26
C LEU A 123 -2.88 12.35 -1.90
N ALA A 124 -1.71 11.92 -1.40
CA ALA A 124 -1.64 11.28 -0.11
C ALA A 124 -1.90 12.28 1.05
N PRO A 125 -1.27 13.47 1.09
CA PRO A 125 -1.65 14.52 2.06
C PRO A 125 -3.13 14.91 1.96
N LEU A 126 -3.67 15.07 0.75
CA LEU A 126 -5.08 15.40 0.54
C LEU A 126 -6.03 14.37 1.19
N ALA A 127 -5.73 13.09 1.05
CA ALA A 127 -6.51 12.03 1.66
C ALA A 127 -6.40 12.00 3.20
N GLU A 128 -5.24 12.40 3.75
CA GLU A 128 -5.04 12.47 5.22
C GLU A 128 -5.71 13.71 5.84
N GLU A 129 -5.75 14.82 5.11
CA GLU A 129 -6.36 16.08 5.56
C GLU A 129 -7.88 16.07 5.43
N ASP A 130 -8.41 15.26 4.52
CA ASP A 130 -9.83 15.11 4.21
C ASP A 130 -10.62 16.42 4.19
N PRO A 131 -10.21 17.41 3.35
CA PRO A 131 -10.89 18.69 3.26
C PRO A 131 -12.26 18.58 2.56
N ALA A 132 -12.97 19.72 2.44
CA ALA A 132 -14.24 19.76 1.73
C ALA A 132 -14.15 19.19 0.32
N GLU A 133 -15.25 18.58 -0.15
CA GLU A 133 -15.33 17.82 -1.41
C GLU A 133 -14.86 18.63 -2.63
N GLU A 134 -15.22 19.92 -2.69
CA GLU A 134 -14.82 20.80 -3.78
C GLU A 134 -13.30 20.98 -3.88
N ILE A 135 -12.60 20.99 -2.72
CA ILE A 135 -11.14 21.08 -2.67
C ILE A 135 -10.53 19.76 -3.12
N LYS A 136 -11.05 18.63 -2.65
CA LYS A 136 -10.60 17.29 -3.09
C LYS A 136 -10.71 17.16 -4.60
N GLN A 137 -11.88 17.47 -5.15
CA GLN A 137 -12.14 17.39 -6.60
C GLN A 137 -11.22 18.30 -7.42
N ALA A 138 -10.96 19.53 -6.95
CA ALA A 138 -10.07 20.46 -7.63
C ALA A 138 -8.62 19.94 -7.67
N VAL A 139 -8.10 19.49 -6.53
CA VAL A 139 -6.71 18.99 -6.41
C VAL A 139 -6.52 17.70 -7.18
N VAL A 140 -7.50 16.77 -7.14
CA VAL A 140 -7.46 15.54 -7.93
C VAL A 140 -7.49 15.84 -9.42
N SER A 141 -8.37 16.74 -9.88
CA SER A 141 -8.46 17.15 -11.29
C SER A 141 -7.17 17.77 -11.82
N GLU A 142 -6.53 18.64 -11.03
CA GLU A 142 -5.22 19.21 -11.36
C GLU A 142 -4.14 18.13 -11.43
N SER A 143 -4.08 17.27 -10.40
CA SER A 143 -3.07 16.22 -10.27
C SER A 143 -3.14 15.21 -11.43
N LEU A 144 -4.35 14.85 -11.88
CA LEU A 144 -4.55 13.86 -12.92
C LEU A 144 -4.63 14.45 -14.33
N ALA A 145 -4.46 15.78 -14.51
CA ALA A 145 -4.48 16.40 -15.82
C ALA A 145 -3.54 15.76 -16.86
N PRO A 146 -2.31 15.30 -16.51
CA PRO A 146 -1.43 14.62 -17.46
C PRO A 146 -2.01 13.33 -18.05
N LEU A 147 -2.91 12.63 -17.35
CA LEU A 147 -3.53 11.41 -17.85
C LEU A 147 -4.47 11.63 -19.01
N ARG A 148 -4.95 12.86 -19.21
CA ARG A 148 -5.86 13.22 -20.34
C ARG A 148 -5.18 13.12 -21.71
N ASN A 149 -3.85 13.14 -21.74
CA ASN A 149 -3.07 13.18 -22.98
C ASN A 149 -2.47 11.82 -23.37
N ILE A 150 -2.84 10.74 -22.66
CA ILE A 150 -2.37 9.40 -22.96
C ILE A 150 -3.55 8.45 -23.16
N ASP A 151 -3.29 7.41 -23.94
CA ASP A 151 -4.24 6.31 -24.10
C ASP A 151 -3.96 5.23 -23.03
N TYR A 152 -5.00 4.82 -22.30
CA TYR A 152 -4.97 3.73 -21.32
C TYR A 152 -6.40 3.27 -21.01
N ASP A 153 -6.57 2.03 -20.67
CA ASP A 153 -7.84 1.46 -20.20
C ASP A 153 -7.85 1.12 -18.71
N THR A 154 -6.66 0.98 -18.12
CA THR A 154 -6.48 0.54 -16.74
C THR A 154 -5.63 1.54 -15.97
N LEU A 155 -6.10 1.96 -14.79
CA LEU A 155 -5.40 2.84 -13.86
C LEU A 155 -5.09 2.11 -12.55
N VAL A 156 -3.81 2.06 -12.17
CA VAL A 156 -3.37 1.49 -10.89
C VAL A 156 -3.23 2.59 -9.85
N LEU A 157 -3.86 2.39 -8.69
CA LEU A 157 -3.73 3.24 -7.51
C LEU A 157 -2.48 2.81 -6.71
N GLY A 158 -1.30 3.28 -7.12
CA GLY A 158 0.00 2.91 -6.55
C GLY A 158 0.34 3.61 -5.23
N CYS A 159 -0.65 3.94 -4.42
CA CYS A 159 -0.53 4.42 -3.05
C CYS A 159 -1.75 4.00 -2.25
N THR A 160 -1.54 3.56 -1.00
CA THR A 160 -2.62 3.09 -0.11
C THR A 160 -3.62 4.17 0.31
N HIS A 161 -3.30 5.43 0.10
CA HIS A 161 -4.20 6.56 0.35
C HIS A 161 -5.16 6.84 -0.82
N TYR A 162 -4.79 6.49 -2.04
CA TYR A 162 -5.55 6.87 -3.22
C TYR A 162 -6.93 6.22 -3.33
N PRO A 163 -7.18 5.00 -2.80
CA PRO A 163 -8.53 4.47 -2.72
C PRO A 163 -9.51 5.33 -1.90
N LEU A 164 -9.01 6.15 -0.95
CA LEU A 164 -9.82 7.11 -0.19
C LEU A 164 -10.33 8.29 -1.04
N LEU A 165 -9.71 8.51 -2.21
CA LEU A 165 -10.07 9.53 -3.21
C LEU A 165 -10.66 8.88 -4.48
N ARG A 166 -11.21 7.65 -4.36
CA ARG A 166 -11.64 6.87 -5.52
C ARG A 166 -12.72 7.57 -6.32
N ASP A 167 -13.68 8.18 -5.66
CA ASP A 167 -14.82 8.80 -6.33
C ASP A 167 -14.37 10.04 -7.12
N GLU A 168 -13.50 10.87 -6.54
CA GLU A 168 -12.90 12.02 -7.19
C GLU A 168 -12.00 11.62 -8.37
N ILE A 169 -11.22 10.53 -8.20
CA ILE A 169 -10.39 9.98 -9.27
C ILE A 169 -11.26 9.50 -10.43
N VAL A 170 -12.31 8.71 -10.16
CA VAL A 170 -13.23 8.21 -11.17
C VAL A 170 -13.95 9.34 -11.88
N ALA A 171 -14.35 10.39 -11.15
CA ALA A 171 -14.98 11.57 -11.77
C ALA A 171 -14.06 12.28 -12.78
N VAL A 172 -12.73 12.22 -12.59
CA VAL A 172 -11.74 12.84 -13.49
C VAL A 172 -11.37 11.94 -14.67
N VAL A 173 -11.13 10.63 -14.40
CA VAL A 173 -10.60 9.72 -15.43
C VAL A 173 -11.69 9.03 -16.24
N GLY A 174 -12.93 9.03 -15.76
CA GLY A 174 -14.08 8.39 -16.39
C GLY A 174 -14.38 7.00 -15.84
N GLN A 175 -15.66 6.61 -15.95
CA GLN A 175 -16.16 5.30 -15.46
C GLN A 175 -15.81 4.13 -16.40
N ASP A 176 -15.35 4.42 -17.59
CA ASP A 176 -14.90 3.44 -18.57
C ASP A 176 -13.51 2.88 -18.26
N LYS A 177 -12.75 3.53 -17.37
CA LYS A 177 -11.43 3.07 -16.95
C LYS A 177 -11.52 2.01 -15.84
N LYS A 178 -10.72 0.96 -15.98
CA LYS A 178 -10.59 -0.07 -14.97
C LYS A 178 -9.66 0.41 -13.87
N ILE A 179 -10.20 0.65 -12.68
CA ILE A 179 -9.42 1.11 -11.52
C ILE A 179 -8.93 -0.11 -10.73
N VAL A 180 -7.62 -0.25 -10.64
CA VAL A 180 -6.96 -1.32 -9.88
C VAL A 180 -6.51 -0.78 -8.54
N ASP A 181 -7.14 -1.27 -7.45
CA ASP A 181 -6.65 -1.16 -6.09
C ASP A 181 -5.84 -2.43 -5.76
N PRO A 182 -4.56 -2.33 -5.39
CA PRO A 182 -3.75 -3.50 -5.03
C PRO A 182 -4.24 -4.26 -3.79
N ALA A 183 -5.08 -3.66 -2.94
CA ALA A 183 -5.48 -4.23 -1.66
C ALA A 183 -6.22 -5.57 -1.81
N ASP A 184 -7.17 -5.68 -2.75
CA ASP A 184 -7.93 -6.91 -2.97
C ASP A 184 -7.01 -8.06 -3.40
N GLN A 185 -6.08 -7.78 -4.29
CA GLN A 185 -5.16 -8.79 -4.81
C GLN A 185 -4.13 -9.23 -3.75
N VAL A 186 -3.62 -8.31 -2.93
CA VAL A 186 -2.69 -8.69 -1.86
C VAL A 186 -3.41 -9.50 -0.78
N ALA A 187 -4.67 -9.18 -0.47
CA ALA A 187 -5.48 -9.96 0.46
C ALA A 187 -5.70 -11.39 -0.05
N GLN A 188 -6.11 -11.54 -1.31
CA GLN A 188 -6.31 -12.85 -1.95
C GLN A 188 -5.00 -13.65 -2.05
N TYR A 189 -3.90 -13.01 -2.41
CA TYR A 189 -2.60 -13.66 -2.46
C TYR A 189 -2.15 -14.11 -1.07
N THR A 190 -2.31 -13.26 -0.06
CA THR A 190 -2.00 -13.61 1.34
C THR A 190 -2.82 -14.81 1.81
N TYR A 191 -4.13 -14.83 1.53
CA TYR A 191 -4.99 -15.97 1.84
C TYR A 191 -4.44 -17.28 1.23
N ASN A 192 -4.06 -17.23 -0.04
CA ASN A 192 -3.53 -18.42 -0.75
C ASN A 192 -2.19 -18.89 -0.17
N VAL A 193 -1.31 -17.96 0.26
CA VAL A 193 -0.05 -18.30 0.92
C VAL A 193 -0.32 -18.92 2.28
N LEU A 194 -1.16 -18.34 3.11
CA LEU A 194 -1.52 -18.89 4.42
C LEU A 194 -2.12 -20.29 4.31
N ARG A 195 -2.96 -20.52 3.28
CA ARG A 195 -3.55 -21.84 3.00
C ARG A 195 -2.50 -22.85 2.57
N ARG A 196 -1.65 -22.49 1.61
CA ARG A 196 -0.61 -23.35 1.06
C ARG A 196 0.36 -23.82 2.15
N ASP A 197 0.74 -22.92 3.04
CA ASP A 197 1.79 -23.15 4.03
C ASP A 197 1.22 -23.63 5.39
N GLY A 198 -0.09 -23.85 5.49
CA GLY A 198 -0.74 -24.33 6.70
C GLY A 198 -0.65 -23.32 7.87
N LEU A 199 -0.65 -22.02 7.55
CA LEU A 199 -0.44 -20.95 8.52
C LEU A 199 -1.75 -20.36 9.08
N PHE A 200 -2.92 -20.90 8.71
CA PHE A 200 -4.17 -20.46 9.33
C PHE A 200 -4.18 -20.70 10.85
N ALA A 201 -4.94 -19.88 11.54
CA ALA A 201 -5.28 -20.13 12.94
C ALA A 201 -6.22 -21.35 13.06
N ALA A 202 -6.31 -21.91 14.26
CA ALA A 202 -7.39 -22.86 14.56
C ALA A 202 -8.74 -22.15 14.51
N ASP A 203 -9.80 -22.89 14.09
CA ASP A 203 -11.13 -22.33 13.87
C ASP A 203 -11.78 -21.73 15.13
N ASP A 204 -11.32 -22.13 16.33
CA ASP A 204 -11.78 -21.69 17.63
C ASP A 204 -10.90 -20.60 18.28
N SER A 205 -9.93 -20.08 17.56
CA SER A 205 -9.04 -19.06 18.11
C SER A 205 -9.67 -17.66 18.08
N ASP A 206 -9.60 -16.95 19.20
CA ASP A 206 -9.97 -15.53 19.25
C ASP A 206 -9.01 -14.72 18.36
N THR A 207 -9.58 -13.86 17.51
CA THR A 207 -8.79 -12.98 16.64
C THR A 207 -8.52 -11.67 17.38
N THR A 208 -7.26 -11.41 17.70
CA THR A 208 -6.84 -10.13 18.27
C THR A 208 -6.13 -9.27 17.23
N HIS A 209 -6.37 -7.96 17.27
CA HIS A 209 -5.71 -6.98 16.43
C HIS A 209 -4.93 -6.02 17.33
N GLU A 210 -3.65 -5.83 17.03
CA GLU A 210 -2.80 -4.87 17.71
C GLU A 210 -2.29 -3.83 16.72
N TYR A 211 -2.38 -2.55 17.07
CA TYR A 211 -2.04 -1.43 16.21
C TYR A 211 -0.90 -0.62 16.83
N TYR A 212 0.17 -0.44 16.09
CA TYR A 212 1.37 0.25 16.57
C TYR A 212 1.75 1.41 15.66
N THR A 213 2.34 2.44 16.25
CA THR A 213 2.83 3.61 15.53
C THR A 213 4.09 4.16 16.18
N THR A 214 5.03 4.65 15.36
CA THR A 214 6.19 5.43 15.82
C THR A 214 5.84 6.91 15.99
N GLY A 215 4.65 7.33 15.56
CA GLY A 215 4.11 8.67 15.72
C GLY A 215 3.26 8.85 16.98
N GLU A 216 2.43 9.89 16.99
CA GLU A 216 1.50 10.18 18.07
C GLU A 216 0.36 9.16 18.09
N ALA A 217 0.27 8.33 19.15
CA ALA A 217 -0.72 7.25 19.26
C ALA A 217 -2.17 7.76 19.23
N LYS A 218 -2.44 8.93 19.81
CA LYS A 218 -3.79 9.52 19.83
C LYS A 218 -4.25 9.88 18.41
N LYS A 219 -3.44 10.63 17.66
CA LYS A 219 -3.73 11.01 16.27
C LYS A 219 -3.87 9.76 15.37
N PHE A 220 -2.99 8.78 15.55
CA PHE A 220 -3.08 7.51 14.85
C PHE A 220 -4.41 6.80 15.11
N THR A 221 -4.83 6.71 16.38
CA THR A 221 -6.08 6.08 16.79
C THR A 221 -7.29 6.77 16.14
N GLU A 222 -7.34 8.10 16.19
CA GLU A 222 -8.45 8.88 15.63
C GLU A 222 -8.59 8.65 14.12
N ILE A 223 -7.49 8.77 13.35
CA ILE A 223 -7.49 8.57 11.90
C ILE A 223 -7.85 7.11 11.56
N THR A 224 -7.29 6.14 12.29
CA THR A 224 -7.52 4.72 11.97
C THR A 224 -8.95 4.31 12.26
N ARG A 225 -9.57 4.81 13.33
CA ARG A 225 -10.99 4.60 13.63
C ARG A 225 -11.87 5.13 12.51
N GLN A 226 -11.63 6.35 12.06
CA GLN A 226 -12.37 6.95 10.95
C GLN A 226 -12.26 6.11 9.66
N TRP A 227 -11.03 5.75 9.25
CA TRP A 227 -10.81 5.02 7.99
C TRP A 227 -11.31 3.57 8.01
N MET A 228 -11.25 2.93 9.18
CA MET A 228 -11.69 1.53 9.35
C MET A 228 -13.16 1.42 9.78
N ASN A 229 -13.80 2.55 10.10
CA ASN A 229 -15.14 2.61 10.71
C ASN A 229 -15.26 1.65 11.92
N ASP A 230 -14.25 1.69 12.81
CA ASP A 230 -14.14 0.80 13.97
C ASP A 230 -13.63 1.58 15.20
N GLU A 231 -14.55 1.89 16.11
CA GLU A 231 -14.27 2.63 17.34
C GLU A 231 -13.48 1.82 18.38
N THR A 232 -13.33 0.51 18.20
CA THR A 232 -12.58 -0.34 19.13
C THR A 232 -11.06 -0.25 18.98
N ILE A 233 -10.58 0.31 17.88
CA ILE A 233 -9.16 0.42 17.58
C ILE A 233 -8.46 1.32 18.61
N VAL A 234 -7.34 0.82 19.14
CA VAL A 234 -6.41 1.55 20.00
C VAL A 234 -4.99 1.43 19.45
N GLY A 235 -4.40 2.55 19.12
CA GLY A 235 -3.00 2.60 18.66
C GLY A 235 -2.03 2.71 19.85
N HIS A 236 -0.94 1.97 19.77
CA HIS A 236 0.13 1.97 20.76
C HIS A 236 1.38 2.63 20.19
N HIS A 237 1.96 3.57 20.94
CA HIS A 237 3.25 4.15 20.57
C HIS A 237 4.37 3.14 20.82
N VAL A 238 5.29 3.05 19.86
CA VAL A 238 6.52 2.25 19.98
C VAL A 238 7.69 3.08 19.48
N ASN A 239 8.85 2.91 20.10
CA ASN A 239 10.07 3.51 19.58
C ASN A 239 10.63 2.63 18.46
N ALA A 240 11.23 3.25 17.46
CA ALA A 240 11.82 2.54 16.33
C ALA A 240 13.03 1.66 16.76
N GLU A 241 13.53 1.85 17.97
CA GLU A 241 14.68 1.14 18.55
C GLU A 241 14.27 -0.01 19.49
N ASP A 242 12.97 -0.18 19.78
CA ASP A 242 12.41 -1.27 20.60
C ASP A 242 12.11 -2.51 19.71
#